data_788c6dc73829c84cbeba0a7b5f6f8289
#
_entry.id   788c6dc73829c84cbeba0a7b5f6f8289
#
_cell.length_a   1.000
_cell.length_b   1.000
_cell.length_c   1.000
_cell.angle_alpha   90.00
_cell.angle_beta   90.00
_cell.angle_gamma   90.00
#
_symmetry.space_group_name_H-M   'P 1'
#
loop_
_entity.id
_entity.type
_entity.pdbx_description
1 polymer ?
#
loop_
_entity_poly.entity_id
_entity_poly.type
_entity_poly.pdbx_seq_one_letter_code
_entity_poly.pdbx_strand_id
1 'polypeptide(L)'
;MKNFTIRYLEELSFNAHPSLQTQYYDGWVLRFANGYSSRANSVNMIYTSTIGIKEKIDECEKRYSRCGLPCIFKVIDEDASLVDDILKERGYEVVTPTDVMVLDLMDKEFLSTECIVTERVTDEWLETYFTLEKYTSKSTCETVAKIRRMIQVDTLYCIIKEDGKNIACASAVIENGYVYIANVIVDEMYRGKGYGRKLCETLLDQAKKKGGHSAYLQVIQSNKVAVNLYEKLGYKKLYSYWYLKKECLV
;
A
#
# COMPACT_ATOMS: atom_id res chain seq x y z
N MET A 1 -9.73 -18.86 12.27
CA MET A 1 -9.33 -17.80 11.29
C MET A 1 -10.56 -16.93 11.07
N LYS A 2 -10.50 -15.64 11.46
CA LYS A 2 -11.52 -14.69 11.03
C LYS A 2 -11.44 -14.62 9.49
N ASN A 3 -12.58 -14.75 8.81
CA ASN A 3 -12.65 -14.69 7.37
C ASN A 3 -12.23 -13.28 6.92
N PHE A 4 -11.02 -13.15 6.42
CA PHE A 4 -10.60 -11.96 5.68
C PHE A 4 -11.48 -11.88 4.42
N THR A 5 -12.38 -10.93 4.35
CA THR A 5 -13.01 -10.64 3.07
C THR A 5 -12.07 -9.72 2.29
N ILE A 6 -11.77 -10.04 1.05
CA ILE A 6 -10.90 -9.25 0.17
C ILE A 6 -11.37 -7.81 0.14
N ARG A 7 -12.68 -7.59 -0.07
CA ARG A 7 -13.28 -6.25 -0.06
C ARG A 7 -12.95 -5.46 1.20
N TYR A 8 -13.06 -6.07 2.37
CA TYR A 8 -12.77 -5.36 3.63
C TYR A 8 -11.30 -4.97 3.76
N LEU A 9 -10.37 -5.83 3.33
CA LEU A 9 -8.94 -5.47 3.30
C LEU A 9 -8.63 -4.36 2.29
N GLU A 10 -9.36 -4.30 1.18
CA GLU A 10 -9.24 -3.20 0.22
C GLU A 10 -9.73 -1.87 0.83
N GLU A 11 -10.87 -1.86 1.53
CA GLU A 11 -11.37 -0.69 2.26
C GLU A 11 -10.37 -0.20 3.31
N LEU A 12 -9.84 -1.11 4.15
CA LEU A 12 -8.79 -0.79 5.12
C LEU A 12 -7.51 -0.25 4.44
N SER A 13 -7.15 -0.81 3.28
CA SER A 13 -6.00 -0.34 2.50
C SER A 13 -6.20 1.08 1.97
N PHE A 14 -7.44 1.47 1.65
CA PHE A 14 -7.74 2.85 1.25
C PHE A 14 -7.58 3.84 2.40
N ASN A 15 -8.00 3.47 3.61
CA ASN A 15 -7.83 4.28 4.81
C ASN A 15 -6.35 4.38 5.22
N ALA A 16 -5.61 3.27 5.11
CA ALA A 16 -4.19 3.22 5.42
C ALA A 16 -3.29 3.94 4.41
N HIS A 17 -3.77 4.13 3.19
CA HIS A 17 -3.08 4.86 2.13
C HIS A 17 -4.06 5.76 1.38
N PRO A 18 -4.55 6.86 2.00
CA PRO A 18 -5.58 7.70 1.39
C PRO A 18 -5.09 8.35 0.09
N SER A 19 -6.04 8.67 -0.79
CA SER A 19 -5.82 9.56 -1.94
C SER A 19 -6.13 11.00 -1.54
N LEU A 20 -5.64 11.98 -2.31
CA LEU A 20 -5.96 13.40 -2.06
C LEU A 20 -7.42 13.72 -2.38
N GLN A 21 -7.99 12.99 -3.35
CA GLN A 21 -9.40 13.05 -3.71
C GLN A 21 -9.90 11.65 -4.02
N THR A 22 -11.10 11.34 -3.56
CA THR A 22 -11.83 10.11 -3.88
C THR A 22 -13.17 10.46 -4.52
N GLN A 23 -13.53 9.76 -5.59
CA GLN A 23 -14.84 9.83 -6.22
C GLN A 23 -15.47 8.44 -6.26
N TYR A 24 -16.76 8.35 -6.02
CA TYR A 24 -17.54 7.13 -6.20
C TYR A 24 -18.29 7.19 -7.53
N TYR A 25 -18.28 6.08 -8.26
CA TYR A 25 -19.00 5.98 -9.53
C TYR A 25 -19.54 4.57 -9.72
N ASP A 26 -20.83 4.42 -9.45
CA ASP A 26 -21.57 3.17 -9.62
C ASP A 26 -20.81 1.92 -9.13
N GLY A 27 -20.46 1.91 -7.85
CA GLY A 27 -19.70 0.83 -7.20
C GLY A 27 -18.18 0.85 -7.43
N TRP A 28 -17.66 1.74 -8.28
CA TRP A 28 -16.23 1.94 -8.46
C TRP A 28 -15.72 3.11 -7.62
N VAL A 29 -14.50 2.96 -7.11
CA VAL A 29 -13.80 3.99 -6.31
C VAL A 29 -12.64 4.53 -7.15
N LEU A 30 -12.76 5.79 -7.56
CA LEU A 30 -11.74 6.51 -8.34
C LEU A 30 -10.88 7.33 -7.39
N ARG A 31 -9.59 7.14 -7.44
CA ARG A 31 -8.62 7.74 -6.50
C ARG A 31 -7.64 8.64 -7.24
N PHE A 32 -7.39 9.84 -6.71
CA PHE A 32 -6.53 10.86 -7.33
C PHE A 32 -5.53 11.39 -6.30
N ALA A 33 -4.25 11.37 -6.62
CA ALA A 33 -3.16 11.87 -5.77
C ALA A 33 -1.96 12.33 -6.60
N ASN A 34 -2.17 13.26 -7.53
CA ASN A 34 -1.14 13.89 -8.36
C ASN A 34 -0.21 12.90 -9.09
N GLY A 35 -0.70 11.69 -9.41
CA GLY A 35 0.10 10.66 -10.07
C GLY A 35 1.18 9.99 -9.19
N TYR A 36 1.22 10.26 -7.87
CA TYR A 36 2.27 9.78 -6.98
C TYR A 36 2.45 8.26 -6.99
N SER A 37 1.39 7.48 -6.88
CA SER A 37 1.46 6.02 -6.93
C SER A 37 0.17 5.43 -7.47
N SER A 38 0.24 4.25 -8.11
CA SER A 38 -0.97 3.55 -8.60
C SER A 38 -1.95 3.24 -7.46
N ARG A 39 -1.47 2.96 -6.24
CA ARG A 39 -2.34 2.74 -5.07
C ARG A 39 -3.24 3.92 -4.75
N ALA A 40 -2.76 5.14 -4.95
CA ALA A 40 -3.52 6.38 -4.71
C ALA A 40 -4.07 7.03 -5.98
N ASN A 41 -3.77 6.49 -7.16
CA ASN A 41 -4.22 6.98 -8.47
C ASN A 41 -4.70 5.83 -9.33
N SER A 42 -5.80 5.21 -8.95
CA SER A 42 -6.40 4.12 -9.71
C SER A 42 -7.90 4.04 -9.52
N VAL A 43 -8.55 3.43 -10.48
CA VAL A 43 -9.93 2.97 -10.42
C VAL A 43 -9.95 1.61 -9.75
N ASN A 44 -10.76 1.45 -8.71
CA ASN A 44 -10.89 0.22 -7.93
C ASN A 44 -12.34 -0.26 -7.97
N MET A 45 -12.56 -1.46 -8.45
CA MET A 45 -13.88 -2.07 -8.64
C MET A 45 -14.25 -2.86 -7.38
N ILE A 46 -14.81 -2.17 -6.37
CA ILE A 46 -15.00 -2.75 -5.03
C ILE A 46 -16.42 -3.26 -4.80
N TYR A 47 -17.43 -2.59 -5.39
CA TYR A 47 -18.82 -2.88 -5.14
C TYR A 47 -19.55 -3.21 -6.44
N THR A 48 -20.73 -3.82 -6.30
CA THR A 48 -21.62 -4.13 -7.44
C THR A 48 -21.94 -2.89 -8.26
N SER A 49 -22.04 -3.06 -9.57
CA SER A 49 -22.30 -2.01 -10.55
C SER A 49 -23.63 -2.26 -11.27
N THR A 50 -24.25 -1.19 -11.75
CA THR A 50 -25.47 -1.21 -12.56
C THR A 50 -25.25 -0.73 -13.99
N ILE A 51 -24.26 0.14 -14.20
CA ILE A 51 -23.85 0.67 -15.50
C ILE A 51 -22.93 -0.34 -16.22
N GLY A 52 -23.03 -0.42 -17.55
CA GLY A 52 -22.21 -1.30 -18.35
C GLY A 52 -20.70 -1.00 -18.24
N ILE A 53 -19.88 -2.04 -18.18
CA ILE A 53 -18.43 -1.96 -17.96
C ILE A 53 -17.73 -1.04 -18.97
N LYS A 54 -18.07 -1.13 -20.28
CA LYS A 54 -17.43 -0.32 -21.34
C LYS A 54 -17.71 1.17 -21.15
N GLU A 55 -18.96 1.53 -20.82
CA GLU A 55 -19.39 2.90 -20.55
C GLU A 55 -18.66 3.46 -19.31
N LYS A 56 -18.49 2.64 -18.28
CA LYS A 56 -17.76 3.05 -17.06
C LYS A 56 -16.28 3.29 -17.33
N ILE A 57 -15.65 2.45 -18.15
CA ILE A 57 -14.25 2.65 -18.55
C ILE A 57 -14.11 3.98 -19.30
N ASP A 58 -15.00 4.26 -20.27
CA ASP A 58 -14.98 5.50 -21.05
C ASP A 58 -15.09 6.75 -20.14
N GLU A 59 -15.98 6.70 -19.15
CA GLU A 59 -16.13 7.81 -18.19
C GLU A 59 -14.92 7.94 -17.26
N CYS A 60 -14.33 6.85 -16.80
CA CYS A 60 -13.10 6.88 -16.01
C CYS A 60 -11.93 7.49 -16.80
N GLU A 61 -11.72 7.06 -18.05
CA GLU A 61 -10.70 7.62 -18.94
C GLU A 61 -10.87 9.13 -19.08
N LYS A 62 -12.11 9.63 -19.28
CA LYS A 62 -12.41 11.07 -19.35
C LYS A 62 -12.06 11.81 -18.06
N ARG A 63 -12.40 11.25 -16.89
CA ARG A 63 -12.13 11.89 -15.59
C ARG A 63 -10.65 11.99 -15.30
N TYR A 64 -9.88 10.92 -15.54
CA TYR A 64 -8.43 10.96 -15.36
C TYR A 64 -7.75 11.89 -16.36
N SER A 65 -8.17 11.87 -17.62
CA SER A 65 -7.66 12.79 -18.66
C SER A 65 -7.88 14.27 -18.30
N ARG A 66 -9.04 14.64 -17.74
CA ARG A 66 -9.30 16.02 -17.25
C ARG A 66 -8.32 16.46 -16.16
N CYS A 67 -7.76 15.52 -15.42
CA CYS A 67 -6.76 15.79 -14.38
C CYS A 67 -5.31 15.69 -14.91
N GLY A 68 -5.10 15.42 -16.20
CA GLY A 68 -3.78 15.17 -16.77
C GLY A 68 -3.10 13.91 -16.23
N LEU A 69 -3.88 12.93 -15.78
CA LEU A 69 -3.40 11.70 -15.17
C LEU A 69 -3.69 10.48 -16.06
N PRO A 70 -2.82 9.47 -16.07
CA PRO A 70 -3.13 8.20 -16.71
C PRO A 70 -4.28 7.52 -15.97
N CYS A 71 -5.23 6.95 -16.72
CA CYS A 71 -6.26 6.09 -16.15
C CYS A 71 -5.65 4.72 -15.86
N ILE A 72 -5.64 4.33 -14.59
CA ILE A 72 -5.06 3.07 -14.11
C ILE A 72 -6.17 2.28 -13.44
N PHE A 73 -6.34 1.02 -13.80
CA PHE A 73 -7.32 0.12 -13.18
C PHE A 73 -6.62 -0.88 -12.29
N LYS A 74 -7.11 -1.05 -11.06
CA LYS A 74 -6.70 -2.14 -10.18
C LYS A 74 -7.62 -3.33 -10.40
N VAL A 75 -7.05 -4.48 -10.73
CA VAL A 75 -7.77 -5.73 -10.94
C VAL A 75 -7.33 -6.75 -9.92
N ILE A 76 -8.29 -7.36 -9.23
CA ILE A 76 -8.07 -8.43 -8.26
C ILE A 76 -8.26 -9.77 -8.97
N ASP A 77 -7.43 -10.77 -8.65
CA ASP A 77 -7.40 -12.05 -9.34
C ASP A 77 -8.74 -12.82 -9.34
N GLU A 78 -9.56 -12.67 -8.30
CA GLU A 78 -10.89 -13.30 -8.24
C GLU A 78 -11.89 -12.71 -9.25
N ASP A 79 -11.72 -11.45 -9.64
CA ASP A 79 -12.66 -10.70 -10.52
C ASP A 79 -12.12 -10.47 -11.94
N ALA A 80 -10.97 -11.07 -12.25
CA ALA A 80 -10.12 -10.64 -13.36
C ALA A 80 -10.70 -10.83 -14.77
N SER A 81 -11.54 -11.82 -15.03
CA SER A 81 -11.69 -12.34 -16.40
C SER A 81 -12.29 -11.36 -17.41
N LEU A 82 -13.39 -10.68 -17.08
CA LEU A 82 -14.10 -9.84 -18.07
C LEU A 82 -13.47 -8.45 -18.24
N VAL A 83 -13.10 -7.81 -17.13
CA VAL A 83 -12.56 -6.44 -17.18
C VAL A 83 -11.16 -6.42 -17.76
N ASP A 84 -10.36 -7.44 -17.42
CA ASP A 84 -8.98 -7.61 -17.86
C ASP A 84 -8.90 -7.70 -19.40
N ASP A 85 -9.77 -8.51 -20.01
CA ASP A 85 -9.82 -8.68 -21.45
C ASP A 85 -10.23 -7.37 -22.16
N ILE A 86 -11.27 -6.69 -21.68
CA ILE A 86 -11.72 -5.42 -22.26
C ILE A 86 -10.63 -4.35 -22.17
N LEU A 87 -9.90 -4.27 -21.04
CA LEU A 87 -8.83 -3.29 -20.87
C LEU A 87 -7.62 -3.62 -21.76
N LYS A 88 -7.26 -4.89 -21.88
CA LYS A 88 -6.18 -5.33 -22.80
C LYS A 88 -6.51 -5.03 -24.27
N GLU A 89 -7.75 -5.29 -24.69
CA GLU A 89 -8.22 -4.91 -26.04
C GLU A 89 -8.12 -3.40 -26.30
N ARG A 90 -8.21 -2.57 -25.25
CA ARG A 90 -8.04 -1.10 -25.32
C ARG A 90 -6.56 -0.65 -25.22
N GLY A 91 -5.61 -1.57 -25.18
CA GLY A 91 -4.17 -1.29 -25.13
C GLY A 91 -3.63 -1.00 -23.72
N TYR A 92 -4.32 -1.47 -22.68
CA TYR A 92 -3.78 -1.44 -21.32
C TYR A 92 -2.82 -2.62 -21.10
N GLU A 93 -1.74 -2.36 -20.39
CA GLU A 93 -0.71 -3.34 -20.06
C GLU A 93 -0.70 -3.63 -18.56
N VAL A 94 -0.43 -4.89 -18.22
CA VAL A 94 -0.30 -5.32 -16.83
C VAL A 94 1.00 -4.79 -16.25
N VAL A 95 0.88 -4.07 -15.14
CA VAL A 95 2.03 -3.57 -14.38
C VAL A 95 1.91 -3.93 -12.91
N THR A 96 3.04 -4.10 -12.25
CA THR A 96 3.16 -4.27 -10.79
C THR A 96 2.28 -5.36 -10.19
N PRO A 97 2.37 -6.64 -10.64
CA PRO A 97 1.70 -7.73 -9.95
C PRO A 97 2.10 -7.76 -8.47
N THR A 98 1.11 -7.77 -7.58
CA THR A 98 1.28 -7.57 -6.14
C THR A 98 0.51 -8.65 -5.39
N ASP A 99 1.14 -9.26 -4.39
CA ASP A 99 0.51 -10.17 -3.46
C ASP A 99 0.05 -9.41 -2.21
N VAL A 100 -1.16 -9.71 -1.76
CA VAL A 100 -1.65 -9.33 -0.44
C VAL A 100 -1.42 -10.51 0.49
N MET A 101 -0.61 -10.29 1.51
CA MET A 101 -0.23 -11.32 2.46
C MET A 101 -0.80 -11.00 3.84
N VAL A 102 -1.20 -12.03 4.58
CA VAL A 102 -1.85 -11.92 5.90
C VAL A 102 -1.13 -12.74 6.96
N LEU A 103 -1.23 -12.30 8.20
CA LEU A 103 -0.63 -12.94 9.37
C LEU A 103 -1.60 -12.84 10.56
N ASP A 104 -1.90 -13.98 11.17
CA ASP A 104 -2.59 -14.01 12.46
C ASP A 104 -1.60 -13.67 13.57
N LEU A 105 -1.96 -12.73 14.45
CA LEU A 105 -1.09 -12.24 15.52
C LEU A 105 -1.41 -12.85 16.89
N MET A 106 -2.52 -13.57 17.04
CA MET A 106 -3.05 -13.95 18.36
C MET A 106 -2.03 -14.72 19.19
N ASP A 107 -1.46 -15.79 18.64
CA ASP A 107 -0.53 -16.69 19.33
C ASP A 107 0.95 -16.42 19.00
N LYS A 108 1.26 -15.21 18.49
CA LYS A 108 2.63 -14.85 18.11
C LYS A 108 3.24 -13.85 19.09
N GLU A 109 4.48 -14.07 19.41
CA GLU A 109 5.32 -13.11 20.13
C GLU A 109 6.34 -12.52 19.16
N PHE A 110 6.60 -11.23 19.30
CA PHE A 110 7.54 -10.49 18.48
C PHE A 110 8.58 -9.82 19.37
N LEU A 111 9.82 -9.78 18.90
CA LEU A 111 10.90 -9.12 19.61
C LEU A 111 10.90 -7.63 19.22
N SER A 112 10.52 -6.78 20.18
CA SER A 112 10.75 -5.34 20.04
C SER A 112 12.22 -5.04 20.21
N THR A 113 12.80 -4.31 19.26
CA THR A 113 14.20 -3.88 19.30
C THR A 113 14.27 -2.37 19.54
N GLU A 114 15.45 -1.85 19.88
CA GLU A 114 15.66 -0.41 19.99
C GLU A 114 15.39 0.30 18.66
N CYS A 115 14.19 0.88 18.56
CA CYS A 115 13.72 1.68 17.44
C CYS A 115 13.06 2.94 17.99
N ILE A 116 13.17 4.03 17.27
CA ILE A 116 12.35 5.23 17.53
C ILE A 116 10.97 4.95 16.96
N VAL A 117 9.95 4.85 17.80
CA VAL A 117 8.55 4.65 17.38
C VAL A 117 7.73 5.87 17.75
N THR A 118 6.98 6.40 16.81
CA THR A 118 6.04 7.51 17.00
C THR A 118 4.64 7.14 16.52
N GLU A 119 3.61 7.68 17.15
CA GLU A 119 2.20 7.42 16.79
C GLU A 119 1.68 8.32 15.67
N ARG A 120 2.45 9.33 15.31
CA ARG A 120 2.16 10.22 14.17
C ARG A 120 3.39 10.36 13.30
N VAL A 121 3.18 10.62 12.03
CA VAL A 121 4.27 10.90 11.11
C VAL A 121 5.00 12.18 11.56
N THR A 122 6.33 12.09 11.66
CA THR A 122 7.22 13.21 11.98
C THR A 122 7.96 13.67 10.72
N ASP A 123 8.48 14.89 10.74
CA ASP A 123 9.32 15.39 9.66
C ASP A 123 10.59 14.54 9.52
N GLU A 124 11.19 14.10 10.64
CA GLU A 124 12.34 13.19 10.64
C GLU A 124 12.02 11.87 9.93
N TRP A 125 10.84 11.28 10.17
CA TRP A 125 10.44 10.06 9.48
C TRP A 125 10.24 10.30 7.98
N LEU A 126 9.62 11.41 7.60
CA LEU A 126 9.41 11.78 6.19
C LEU A 126 10.74 12.00 5.46
N GLU A 127 11.67 12.73 6.04
CA GLU A 127 13.01 12.95 5.48
C GLU A 127 13.77 11.65 5.31
N THR A 128 13.71 10.77 6.33
CA THR A 128 14.28 9.42 6.26
C THR A 128 13.68 8.62 5.11
N TYR A 129 12.36 8.60 5.02
CA TYR A 129 11.64 7.89 3.97
C TYR A 129 12.01 8.42 2.57
N PHE A 130 12.01 9.74 2.38
CA PHE A 130 12.37 10.37 1.10
C PHE A 130 13.81 10.07 0.69
N THR A 131 14.73 10.11 1.63
CA THR A 131 16.14 9.79 1.40
C THR A 131 16.33 8.33 0.98
N LEU A 132 15.70 7.40 1.69
CA LEU A 132 15.83 5.97 1.43
C LEU A 132 15.11 5.53 0.14
N GLU A 133 13.98 6.17 -0.20
CA GLU A 133 13.27 5.98 -1.48
C GLU A 133 13.90 6.76 -2.64
N LYS A 134 14.91 7.60 -2.36
CA LYS A 134 15.60 8.44 -3.36
C LYS A 134 14.65 9.39 -4.10
N TYR A 135 13.65 9.93 -3.39
CA TYR A 135 12.74 10.92 -3.98
C TYR A 135 13.46 12.26 -4.17
N THR A 136 13.48 12.73 -5.40
CA THR A 136 14.10 14.00 -5.80
C THR A 136 13.08 15.09 -6.13
N SER A 137 11.85 14.71 -6.46
CA SER A 137 10.80 15.65 -6.81
C SER A 137 10.15 16.25 -5.57
N LYS A 138 10.22 17.57 -5.42
CA LYS A 138 9.57 18.31 -4.32
C LYS A 138 8.05 18.07 -4.29
N SER A 139 7.39 18.09 -5.44
CA SER A 139 5.94 17.87 -5.54
C SER A 139 5.54 16.46 -5.11
N THR A 140 6.37 15.46 -5.40
CA THR A 140 6.16 14.08 -4.92
C THR A 140 6.29 14.03 -3.40
N CYS A 141 7.34 14.61 -2.82
CA CYS A 141 7.53 14.65 -1.37
C CYS A 141 6.37 15.35 -0.65
N GLU A 142 5.90 16.48 -1.17
CA GLU A 142 4.74 17.21 -0.63
C GLU A 142 3.46 16.36 -0.69
N THR A 143 3.23 15.67 -1.81
CA THR A 143 2.07 14.76 -1.97
C THR A 143 2.13 13.62 -0.97
N VAL A 144 3.28 12.97 -0.82
CA VAL A 144 3.50 11.88 0.14
C VAL A 144 3.27 12.37 1.57
N ALA A 145 3.90 13.48 1.95
CA ALA A 145 3.74 14.06 3.28
C ALA A 145 2.27 14.36 3.60
N LYS A 146 1.53 14.93 2.64
CA LYS A 146 0.11 15.19 2.78
C LYS A 146 -0.69 13.90 2.99
N ILE A 147 -0.47 12.88 2.16
CA ILE A 147 -1.13 11.58 2.28
C ILE A 147 -0.88 10.97 3.68
N ARG A 148 0.36 10.97 4.17
CA ARG A 148 0.69 10.39 5.49
C ARG A 148 0.02 11.16 6.64
N ARG A 149 -0.04 12.49 6.56
CA ARG A 149 -0.70 13.34 7.56
C ARG A 149 -2.23 13.27 7.53
N MET A 150 -2.82 12.79 6.43
CA MET A 150 -4.27 12.62 6.28
C MET A 150 -4.80 11.32 6.90
N ILE A 151 -3.97 10.38 7.32
CA ILE A 151 -4.43 9.13 7.94
C ILE A 151 -5.09 9.46 9.27
N GLN A 152 -6.36 9.06 9.43
CA GLN A 152 -7.21 9.41 10.59
C GLN A 152 -7.38 8.25 11.60
N VAL A 153 -6.77 7.10 11.33
CA VAL A 153 -6.77 5.94 12.21
C VAL A 153 -5.42 5.80 12.90
N ASP A 154 -5.29 4.92 13.88
CA ASP A 154 -4.05 4.73 14.63
C ASP A 154 -2.87 4.37 13.72
N THR A 155 -1.76 5.04 13.93
CA THR A 155 -0.53 4.81 13.16
C THR A 155 0.67 4.58 14.07
N LEU A 156 1.65 3.87 13.53
CA LEU A 156 2.99 3.74 14.10
C LEU A 156 4.02 4.00 13.00
N TYR A 157 5.00 4.82 13.30
CA TYR A 157 6.13 5.14 12.44
C TYR A 157 7.41 4.76 13.14
N CYS A 158 8.24 3.94 12.50
CA CYS A 158 9.45 3.40 13.10
C CYS A 158 10.69 3.84 12.33
N ILE A 159 11.75 4.23 13.05
CA ILE A 159 13.08 4.53 12.50
C ILE A 159 14.12 3.70 13.28
N ILE A 160 15.06 3.11 12.55
CA ILE A 160 16.27 2.54 13.13
C ILE A 160 17.44 3.48 12.83
N LYS A 161 18.21 3.79 13.86
CA LYS A 161 19.47 4.53 13.76
C LYS A 161 20.68 3.63 13.99
N GLU A 162 21.77 3.93 13.30
CA GLU A 162 23.07 3.35 13.56
C GLU A 162 24.13 4.46 13.36
N ASP A 163 25.01 4.62 14.34
CA ASP A 163 26.03 5.68 14.37
C ASP A 163 25.46 7.09 14.12
N GLY A 164 24.28 7.37 14.68
CA GLY A 164 23.57 8.64 14.53
C GLY A 164 22.88 8.86 13.20
N LYS A 165 22.96 7.92 12.24
CA LYS A 165 22.34 7.99 10.92
C LYS A 165 21.04 7.17 10.90
N ASN A 166 19.99 7.72 10.30
CA ASN A 166 18.75 6.97 10.02
C ASN A 166 18.99 6.00 8.87
N ILE A 167 18.95 4.68 9.13
CA ILE A 167 19.31 3.64 8.16
C ILE A 167 18.13 2.82 7.68
N ALA A 168 17.00 2.89 8.37
CA ALA A 168 15.82 2.14 8.00
C ALA A 168 14.56 2.79 8.59
N CYS A 169 13.44 2.66 7.89
CA CYS A 169 12.14 3.10 8.38
C CYS A 169 11.03 2.14 7.94
N ALA A 170 9.91 2.18 8.66
CA ALA A 170 8.68 1.50 8.33
C ALA A 170 7.48 2.19 8.97
N SER A 171 6.27 1.82 8.58
CA SER A 171 5.04 2.27 9.21
C SER A 171 4.04 1.13 9.38
N ALA A 172 3.14 1.29 10.37
CA ALA A 172 1.95 0.47 10.53
C ALA A 172 0.73 1.36 10.66
N VAL A 173 -0.41 0.90 10.16
CA VAL A 173 -1.72 1.51 10.35
C VAL A 173 -2.63 0.48 11.00
N ILE A 174 -3.32 0.87 12.07
CA ILE A 174 -4.13 -0.04 12.89
C ILE A 174 -5.58 0.44 12.81
N GLU A 175 -6.44 -0.41 12.30
CA GLU A 175 -7.86 -0.13 12.18
C GLU A 175 -8.68 -1.40 12.45
N ASN A 176 -9.62 -1.33 13.38
CA ASN A 176 -10.50 -2.44 13.79
C ASN A 176 -9.74 -3.74 14.11
N GLY A 177 -8.53 -3.63 14.71
CA GLY A 177 -7.67 -4.76 15.05
C GLY A 177 -6.85 -5.32 13.87
N TYR A 178 -6.99 -4.75 12.67
CA TYR A 178 -6.14 -5.08 11.52
C TYR A 178 -4.94 -4.14 11.46
N VAL A 179 -3.78 -4.69 11.17
CA VAL A 179 -2.49 -3.98 11.14
C VAL A 179 -1.92 -4.00 9.73
N TYR A 180 -1.93 -2.87 9.04
CA TYR A 180 -1.29 -2.73 7.72
C TYR A 180 0.18 -2.35 7.88
N ILE A 181 1.10 -3.25 7.55
CA ILE A 181 2.55 -2.98 7.53
C ILE A 181 2.91 -2.42 6.16
N ALA A 182 3.59 -1.27 6.14
CA ALA A 182 3.96 -0.58 4.91
C ALA A 182 5.29 0.19 5.04
N ASN A 183 5.81 0.64 3.89
CA ASN A 183 7.00 1.51 3.81
C ASN A 183 8.24 0.93 4.51
N VAL A 184 8.41 -0.38 4.45
CA VAL A 184 9.58 -1.07 5.03
C VAL A 184 10.76 -0.88 4.10
N ILE A 185 11.68 0.00 4.50
CA ILE A 185 12.85 0.34 3.70
C ILE A 185 14.10 0.28 4.57
N VAL A 186 15.16 -0.25 3.99
CA VAL A 186 16.50 -0.30 4.58
C VAL A 186 17.49 0.27 3.59
N ASP A 187 18.36 1.17 4.05
CA ASP A 187 19.50 1.71 3.29
C ASP A 187 20.30 0.56 2.66
N GLU A 188 20.67 0.70 1.40
CA GLU A 188 21.34 -0.35 0.62
C GLU A 188 22.60 -0.91 1.30
N MET A 189 23.38 -0.05 1.99
CA MET A 189 24.58 -0.44 2.72
C MET A 189 24.32 -1.30 3.96
N TYR A 190 23.08 -1.30 4.42
CA TYR A 190 22.65 -2.01 5.64
C TYR A 190 21.72 -3.20 5.36
N ARG A 191 21.43 -3.50 4.10
CA ARG A 191 20.62 -4.68 3.71
C ARG A 191 21.31 -5.99 4.08
N GLY A 192 20.52 -7.05 4.24
CA GLY A 192 21.02 -8.38 4.61
C GLY A 192 21.37 -8.55 6.09
N LYS A 193 21.35 -7.48 6.91
CA LYS A 193 21.69 -7.50 8.35
C LYS A 193 20.49 -7.65 9.29
N GLY A 194 19.31 -7.97 8.77
CA GLY A 194 18.11 -8.22 9.58
C GLY A 194 17.26 -6.98 9.93
N TYR A 195 17.62 -5.76 9.53
CA TYR A 195 16.91 -4.54 9.90
C TYR A 195 15.45 -4.51 9.43
N GLY A 196 15.14 -5.02 8.24
CA GLY A 196 13.75 -5.12 7.78
C GLY A 196 12.90 -6.00 8.68
N ARG A 197 13.46 -7.10 9.19
CA ARG A 197 12.79 -7.97 10.17
C ARG A 197 12.58 -7.24 11.52
N LYS A 198 13.60 -6.56 12.02
CA LYS A 198 13.53 -5.77 13.26
C LYS A 198 12.43 -4.72 13.20
N LEU A 199 12.32 -3.98 12.09
CA LEU A 199 11.25 -3.00 11.86
C LEU A 199 9.86 -3.65 11.94
N CYS A 200 9.66 -4.75 11.19
CA CYS A 200 8.38 -5.45 11.16
C CYS A 200 8.00 -6.02 12.54
N GLU A 201 8.92 -6.70 13.22
CA GLU A 201 8.67 -7.29 14.53
C GLU A 201 8.36 -6.21 15.59
N THR A 202 9.09 -5.09 15.58
CA THR A 202 8.81 -3.96 16.49
C THR A 202 7.42 -3.37 16.24
N LEU A 203 7.05 -3.13 14.98
CA LEU A 203 5.73 -2.59 14.64
C LEU A 203 4.60 -3.56 14.99
N LEU A 204 4.80 -4.86 14.75
CA LEU A 204 3.82 -5.90 15.09
C LEU A 204 3.62 -6.03 16.61
N ASP A 205 4.71 -6.00 17.40
CA ASP A 205 4.65 -5.99 18.86
C ASP A 205 3.87 -4.79 19.40
N GLN A 206 4.21 -3.58 18.92
CA GLN A 206 3.54 -2.35 19.34
C GLN A 206 2.08 -2.31 18.90
N ALA A 207 1.78 -2.81 17.70
CA ALA A 207 0.41 -2.89 17.19
C ALA A 207 -0.45 -3.89 17.98
N LYS A 208 0.11 -5.02 18.40
CA LYS A 208 -0.58 -5.97 19.31
C LYS A 208 -0.97 -5.31 20.63
N LYS A 209 -0.07 -4.51 21.23
CA LYS A 209 -0.35 -3.76 22.46
C LYS A 209 -1.50 -2.75 22.28
N LYS A 210 -1.75 -2.30 21.04
CA LYS A 210 -2.88 -1.46 20.65
C LYS A 210 -4.12 -2.23 20.18
N GLY A 211 -4.18 -3.55 20.42
CA GLY A 211 -5.32 -4.40 20.07
C GLY A 211 -5.27 -4.99 18.65
N GLY A 212 -4.14 -4.91 17.96
CA GLY A 212 -3.93 -5.60 16.69
C GLY A 212 -3.98 -7.12 16.85
N HIS A 213 -4.84 -7.78 16.07
CA HIS A 213 -4.99 -9.24 16.10
C HIS A 213 -4.68 -9.92 14.76
N SER A 214 -4.67 -9.16 13.66
CA SER A 214 -4.40 -9.66 12.31
C SER A 214 -3.58 -8.64 11.55
N ALA A 215 -2.48 -9.04 10.93
CA ALA A 215 -1.68 -8.14 10.10
C ALA A 215 -1.82 -8.48 8.62
N TYR A 216 -1.69 -7.46 7.77
CA TYR A 216 -1.63 -7.62 6.32
C TYR A 216 -0.64 -6.65 5.72
N LEU A 217 -0.20 -6.97 4.51
CA LEU A 217 0.70 -6.12 3.71
C LEU A 217 0.49 -6.37 2.23
N GLN A 218 1.02 -5.48 1.42
CA GLN A 218 1.04 -5.59 -0.03
C GLN A 218 2.48 -5.59 -0.51
N VAL A 219 2.87 -6.62 -1.25
CA VAL A 219 4.25 -6.79 -1.75
C VAL A 219 4.27 -7.09 -3.24
N ILE A 220 5.09 -6.35 -3.98
CA ILE A 220 5.30 -6.59 -5.42
C ILE A 220 5.95 -7.97 -5.59
N GLN A 221 5.37 -8.83 -6.44
CA GLN A 221 5.81 -10.21 -6.63
C GLN A 221 7.27 -10.35 -7.10
N SER A 222 7.77 -9.36 -7.82
CA SER A 222 9.18 -9.33 -8.27
C SER A 222 10.16 -8.99 -7.14
N ASN A 223 9.72 -8.40 -6.02
CA ASN A 223 10.55 -8.11 -4.86
C ASN A 223 10.77 -9.37 -3.99
N LYS A 224 11.55 -10.32 -4.51
CA LYS A 224 11.77 -11.62 -3.85
C LYS A 224 12.39 -11.49 -2.46
N VAL A 225 13.17 -10.43 -2.20
CA VAL A 225 13.78 -10.17 -0.89
C VAL A 225 12.70 -9.86 0.15
N ALA A 226 11.75 -9.00 -0.20
CA ALA A 226 10.65 -8.65 0.69
C ALA A 226 9.67 -9.82 0.87
N VAL A 227 9.31 -10.52 -0.22
CA VAL A 227 8.45 -11.71 -0.14
C VAL A 227 9.04 -12.74 0.83
N ASN A 228 10.32 -13.09 0.68
CA ASN A 228 11.00 -14.05 1.56
C ASN A 228 11.08 -13.56 3.02
N LEU A 229 11.25 -12.25 3.26
CA LEU A 229 11.19 -11.68 4.60
C LEU A 229 9.81 -11.93 5.24
N TYR A 230 8.74 -11.62 4.52
CA TYR A 230 7.37 -11.75 5.04
C TYR A 230 6.95 -13.21 5.24
N GLU A 231 7.33 -14.11 4.34
CA GLU A 231 7.13 -15.55 4.53
C GLU A 231 7.84 -16.08 5.79
N LYS A 232 9.09 -15.63 6.05
CA LYS A 232 9.84 -15.98 7.28
C LYS A 232 9.23 -15.39 8.55
N LEU A 233 8.48 -14.30 8.47
CA LEU A 233 7.68 -13.76 9.57
C LEU A 233 6.36 -14.54 9.76
N GLY A 234 6.04 -15.42 8.82
CA GLY A 234 4.85 -16.27 8.86
C GLY A 234 3.64 -15.70 8.14
N TYR A 235 3.81 -14.65 7.33
CA TYR A 235 2.76 -14.17 6.44
C TYR A 235 2.47 -15.23 5.37
N LYS A 236 1.19 -15.32 4.99
CA LYS A 236 0.70 -16.19 3.91
C LYS A 236 -0.03 -15.33 2.88
N LYS A 237 0.17 -15.66 1.61
CA LYS A 237 -0.57 -15.02 0.54
C LYS A 237 -2.07 -15.33 0.69
N LEU A 238 -2.88 -14.28 0.55
CA LEU A 238 -4.34 -14.39 0.55
C LEU A 238 -4.89 -14.27 -0.87
N TYR A 239 -4.54 -13.20 -1.59
CA TYR A 239 -4.90 -12.95 -2.98
C TYR A 239 -3.82 -12.14 -3.69
N SER A 240 -3.97 -11.97 -5.01
CA SER A 240 -3.15 -11.07 -5.81
C SER A 240 -3.99 -10.01 -6.48
N TYR A 241 -3.34 -8.93 -6.83
CA TYR A 241 -3.88 -7.94 -7.75
C TYR A 241 -2.77 -7.41 -8.66
N TRP A 242 -3.16 -6.76 -9.75
CA TRP A 242 -2.27 -6.00 -10.62
C TRP A 242 -2.92 -4.70 -11.04
N TYR A 243 -2.11 -3.83 -11.61
CA TYR A 243 -2.63 -2.65 -12.27
C TYR A 243 -2.60 -2.85 -13.78
N LEU A 244 -3.62 -2.34 -14.45
CA LEU A 244 -3.67 -2.18 -15.89
C LEU A 244 -3.51 -0.70 -16.19
N LYS A 245 -2.45 -0.36 -16.90
CA LYS A 245 -2.06 1.01 -17.24
C LYS A 245 -1.90 1.15 -18.74
N LYS A 246 -2.44 2.25 -19.27
CA LYS A 246 -2.21 2.67 -20.65
C LYS A 246 -1.33 3.92 -20.60
N GLU A 247 -0.29 3.96 -21.43
CA GLU A 247 0.48 5.18 -21.60
C GLU A 247 -0.41 6.25 -22.26
N CYS A 248 -0.38 7.46 -21.71
CA CYS A 248 -1.03 8.58 -22.37
C CYS A 248 -0.26 8.85 -23.68
N LEU A 249 -0.90 8.68 -24.82
CA LEU A 249 -0.41 9.24 -26.06
C LEU A 249 -0.42 10.78 -25.87
N VAL A 250 0.75 11.35 -25.73
CA VAL A 250 0.99 12.80 -25.65
C VAL A 250 0.70 13.42 -27.02
#